data_52dacaa8b6f8c2010ea9bdba8073d479
#
_entry.id   52dacaa8b6f8c2010ea9bdba8073d479
#
_cell.length_a   1.000
_cell.length_b   1.000
_cell.length_c   1.000
_cell.angle_alpha   90.00
_cell.angle_beta   90.00
_cell.angle_gamma   90.00
#
_symmetry.space_group_name_H-M   'P 1'
#
loop_
_entity.id
_entity.type
_entity.pdbx_description
1 polymer ?
#
loop_
_entity_poly.entity_id
_entity_poly.type
_entity_poly.pdbx_seq_one_letter_code
_entity_poly.pdbx_strand_id
1 'polypeptide(L)'
;TFVYTLPKNFFFFPGSLSHSPCFLGHTIGEVIQMKDIELLQYVHETAEMGILGLQDIVGQVQTAKLKKSLQGQIAEYQTIASEAAKLLQAKGTAPKDPSLMARLSSEVMSTMQTLADSSDSKIAEMTIKGNNMGITKGLKHLHDYEGNDRQVRSLAEKLLSTEQANVEQMKPFL
;
A
#
# COMPACT_ATOMS: atom_id res chain seq x y z
N THR A 1 12.68 37.11 41.42
CA THR A 1 13.96 36.71 42.02
C THR A 1 13.73 35.38 42.74
N PHE A 2 13.98 34.24 42.12
CA PHE A 2 14.09 32.94 42.83
C PHE A 2 15.37 32.27 42.37
N VAL A 3 16.29 32.16 43.32
CA VAL A 3 17.59 31.51 43.21
C VAL A 3 17.38 30.04 43.62
N TYR A 4 17.64 29.10 42.75
CA TYR A 4 17.75 27.67 43.12
C TYR A 4 19.21 27.28 43.25
N THR A 5 19.57 26.99 44.48
CA THR A 5 20.87 26.54 44.95
C THR A 5 21.01 25.03 44.64
N LEU A 6 22.08 24.64 43.96
CA LEU A 6 22.50 23.24 43.74
C LEU A 6 23.19 22.70 44.98
N PRO A 7 22.89 21.45 45.40
CA PRO A 7 23.75 20.77 46.40
C PRO A 7 24.94 20.10 45.71
N LYS A 8 26.15 20.44 46.17
CA LYS A 8 27.38 19.75 45.93
C LYS A 8 27.40 18.49 46.78
N ASN A 9 27.46 17.30 46.14
CA ASN A 9 28.14 16.14 46.71
C ASN A 9 28.57 15.22 45.58
N PHE A 10 29.82 15.39 45.25
CA PHE A 10 30.59 14.55 44.33
C PHE A 10 31.14 13.41 45.18
N PHE A 11 30.58 12.19 45.01
CA PHE A 11 31.25 10.98 45.48
C PHE A 11 31.90 10.26 44.32
N PHE A 12 33.20 10.29 44.29
CA PHE A 12 34.10 9.59 43.36
C PHE A 12 34.20 8.14 43.81
N PHE A 13 33.74 7.20 42.96
CA PHE A 13 34.06 5.78 43.12
C PHE A 13 34.82 5.34 41.85
N PRO A 14 36.07 4.85 42.01
CA PRO A 14 36.79 4.22 40.91
C PRO A 14 36.55 2.71 40.99
N GLY A 15 36.05 2.14 39.92
CA GLY A 15 36.07 0.69 39.82
C GLY A 15 35.15 0.11 38.76
N SER A 16 35.81 -0.49 37.79
CA SER A 16 35.31 -1.54 36.88
C SER A 16 34.59 -1.12 35.63
N LEU A 17 35.37 -1.08 34.57
CA LEU A 17 34.91 -1.23 33.20
C LEU A 17 34.16 -2.57 33.05
N SER A 18 32.89 -2.53 32.79
CA SER A 18 32.23 -3.55 32.00
C SER A 18 31.42 -2.86 30.92
N HIS A 19 31.85 -3.07 29.69
CA HIS A 19 31.23 -2.61 28.46
C HIS A 19 29.80 -3.13 28.36
N SER A 20 28.88 -2.24 28.21
CA SER A 20 27.62 -2.50 27.50
C SER A 20 27.20 -1.23 26.77
N PRO A 21 27.58 -1.06 25.52
CA PRO A 21 26.93 -0.13 24.65
C PRO A 21 25.74 -0.85 23.97
N CYS A 22 24.66 -1.07 24.70
CA CYS A 22 23.35 -1.31 24.08
C CYS A 22 22.66 0.02 23.82
N PHE A 23 23.27 0.87 23.02
CA PHE A 23 22.56 1.91 22.32
C PHE A 23 22.16 1.29 20.98
N LEU A 24 20.89 0.89 20.87
CA LEU A 24 20.27 0.45 19.62
C LEU A 24 20.30 1.61 18.61
N GLY A 25 21.42 1.78 17.94
CA GLY A 25 21.50 2.56 16.73
C GLY A 25 20.90 1.70 15.61
N HIS A 26 19.62 1.88 15.29
CA HIS A 26 19.13 1.47 13.99
C HIS A 26 20.03 2.14 12.96
N THR A 27 20.73 1.32 12.16
CA THR A 27 21.59 1.86 11.12
C THR A 27 20.71 2.54 10.06
N ILE A 28 21.24 3.57 9.40
CA ILE A 28 20.54 4.25 8.28
C ILE A 28 20.04 3.21 7.26
N GLY A 29 20.81 2.14 7.03
CA GLY A 29 20.42 1.03 6.15
C GLY A 29 19.17 0.28 6.62
N GLU A 30 18.99 0.04 7.92
CA GLU A 30 17.79 -0.62 8.46
C GLU A 30 16.54 0.27 8.34
N VAL A 31 16.68 1.58 8.58
CA VAL A 31 15.58 2.54 8.41
C VAL A 31 15.15 2.63 6.95
N ILE A 32 16.08 2.69 6.00
CA ILE A 32 15.81 2.71 4.56
C ILE A 32 15.10 1.41 4.14
N GLN A 33 15.57 0.25 4.62
CA GLN A 33 14.93 -1.03 4.33
C GLN A 33 13.50 -1.11 4.87
N MET A 34 13.22 -0.55 6.05
CA MET A 34 11.84 -0.47 6.57
C MET A 34 10.93 0.36 5.66
N LYS A 35 11.40 1.50 5.14
CA LYS A 35 10.63 2.33 4.21
C LYS A 35 10.33 1.62 2.89
N ASP A 36 11.27 0.86 2.37
CA ASP A 36 11.07 0.02 1.19
C ASP A 36 9.99 -1.03 1.43
N ILE A 37 10.01 -1.70 2.59
CA ILE A 37 9.00 -2.69 2.98
C ILE A 37 7.61 -2.05 3.11
N GLU A 38 7.52 -0.87 3.72
CA GLU A 38 6.24 -0.15 3.87
C GLU A 38 5.62 0.19 2.51
N LEU A 39 6.40 0.71 1.56
CA LEU A 39 5.91 1.02 0.23
C LEU A 39 5.51 -0.25 -0.54
N LEU A 40 6.29 -1.33 -0.44
CA LEU A 40 5.96 -2.61 -1.05
C LEU A 40 4.69 -3.24 -0.47
N GLN A 41 4.50 -3.17 0.85
CA GLN A 41 3.26 -3.61 1.49
C GLN A 41 2.06 -2.83 0.96
N TYR A 42 2.18 -1.50 0.88
CA TYR A 42 1.13 -0.66 0.29
C TYR A 42 0.80 -1.07 -1.16
N VAL A 43 1.81 -1.29 -2.00
CA VAL A 43 1.62 -1.71 -3.40
C VAL A 43 0.91 -3.06 -3.47
N HIS A 44 1.38 -4.04 -2.69
CA HIS A 44 0.76 -5.37 -2.63
C HIS A 44 -0.69 -5.30 -2.17
N GLU A 45 -0.93 -4.62 -1.05
CA GLU A 45 -2.26 -4.45 -0.48
C GLU A 45 -3.24 -3.79 -1.45
N THR A 46 -2.81 -2.70 -2.11
CA THR A 46 -3.65 -1.97 -3.06
C THR A 46 -3.99 -2.83 -4.28
N ALA A 47 -3.03 -3.57 -4.81
CA ALA A 47 -3.25 -4.46 -5.95
C ALA A 47 -4.21 -5.61 -5.58
N GLU A 48 -4.04 -6.25 -4.42
CA GLU A 48 -4.95 -7.29 -3.93
C GLU A 48 -6.39 -6.76 -3.71
N MET A 49 -6.54 -5.55 -3.17
CA MET A 49 -7.86 -4.91 -3.04
C MET A 49 -8.50 -4.66 -4.41
N GLY A 50 -7.72 -4.22 -5.41
CA GLY A 50 -8.18 -4.07 -6.77
C GLY A 50 -8.67 -5.37 -7.38
N ILE A 51 -7.92 -6.47 -7.19
CA ILE A 51 -8.31 -7.82 -7.64
C ILE A 51 -9.64 -8.23 -7.03
N LEU A 52 -9.75 -8.17 -5.69
CA LEU A 52 -10.95 -8.58 -4.97
C LEU A 52 -12.17 -7.76 -5.40
N GLY A 53 -12.05 -6.42 -5.43
CA GLY A 53 -13.14 -5.54 -5.83
C GLY A 53 -13.62 -5.78 -7.26
N LEU A 54 -12.70 -5.99 -8.21
CA LEU A 54 -13.05 -6.26 -9.60
C LEU A 54 -13.63 -7.66 -9.80
N GLN A 55 -13.15 -8.68 -9.07
CA GLN A 55 -13.70 -10.04 -9.11
C GLN A 55 -15.16 -10.08 -8.66
N ASP A 56 -15.53 -9.29 -7.66
CA ASP A 56 -16.90 -9.24 -7.16
C ASP A 56 -17.90 -8.66 -8.17
N ILE A 57 -17.46 -7.71 -9.00
CA ILE A 57 -18.36 -7.00 -9.95
C ILE A 57 -18.32 -7.56 -11.37
N VAL A 58 -17.22 -8.21 -11.80
CA VAL A 58 -17.04 -8.69 -13.17
C VAL A 58 -18.12 -9.67 -13.62
N GLY A 59 -18.71 -10.40 -12.67
CA GLY A 59 -19.80 -11.34 -12.91
C GLY A 59 -21.15 -10.66 -13.23
N GLN A 60 -21.31 -9.37 -12.84
CA GLN A 60 -22.55 -8.62 -13.00
C GLN A 60 -22.57 -7.79 -14.30
N VAL A 61 -21.44 -7.66 -14.98
CA VAL A 61 -21.27 -6.88 -16.21
C VAL A 61 -22.06 -7.46 -17.36
N GLN A 62 -22.82 -6.59 -18.06
CA GLN A 62 -23.71 -6.98 -19.15
C GLN A 62 -22.99 -7.03 -20.50
N THR A 63 -22.08 -6.08 -20.78
CA THR A 63 -21.37 -6.03 -22.06
C THR A 63 -20.05 -6.79 -22.05
N ALA A 64 -19.80 -7.56 -23.11
CA ALA A 64 -18.56 -8.29 -23.29
C ALA A 64 -17.32 -7.36 -23.32
N LYS A 65 -17.48 -6.12 -23.81
CA LYS A 65 -16.40 -5.15 -23.90
C LYS A 65 -15.94 -4.68 -22.51
N LEU A 66 -16.88 -4.30 -21.63
CA LEU A 66 -16.57 -3.91 -20.26
C LEU A 66 -15.97 -5.10 -19.49
N LYS A 67 -16.58 -6.29 -19.61
CA LYS A 67 -16.09 -7.51 -18.97
C LYS A 67 -14.64 -7.80 -19.32
N LYS A 68 -14.28 -7.68 -20.60
CA LYS A 68 -12.89 -7.87 -21.07
C LYS A 68 -11.95 -6.82 -20.49
N SER A 69 -12.36 -5.55 -20.41
CA SER A 69 -11.57 -4.50 -19.78
C SER A 69 -11.29 -4.80 -18.31
N LEU A 70 -12.31 -5.15 -17.53
CA LEU A 70 -12.15 -5.48 -16.11
C LEU A 70 -11.26 -6.72 -15.88
N GLN A 71 -11.40 -7.75 -16.71
CA GLN A 71 -10.52 -8.92 -16.67
C GLN A 71 -9.05 -8.57 -16.97
N GLY A 72 -8.82 -7.64 -17.90
CA GLY A 72 -7.49 -7.10 -18.17
C GLY A 72 -6.90 -6.38 -16.95
N GLN A 73 -7.69 -5.53 -16.30
CA GLN A 73 -7.27 -4.83 -15.07
C GLN A 73 -6.95 -5.81 -13.94
N ILE A 74 -7.75 -6.87 -13.76
CA ILE A 74 -7.45 -7.93 -12.77
C ILE A 74 -6.08 -8.56 -13.06
N ALA A 75 -5.80 -8.90 -14.31
CA ALA A 75 -4.51 -9.52 -14.69
C ALA A 75 -3.32 -8.58 -14.44
N GLU A 76 -3.48 -7.28 -14.69
CA GLU A 76 -2.45 -6.28 -14.39
C GLU A 76 -2.18 -6.17 -12.88
N TYR A 77 -3.23 -6.08 -12.05
CA TYR A 77 -3.10 -6.08 -10.61
C TYR A 77 -2.46 -7.37 -10.08
N GLN A 78 -2.81 -8.55 -10.61
CA GLN A 78 -2.18 -9.82 -10.24
C GLN A 78 -0.66 -9.81 -10.51
N THR A 79 -0.25 -9.22 -11.63
CA THR A 79 1.16 -9.05 -11.97
C THR A 79 1.87 -8.16 -10.95
N ILE A 80 1.28 -7.01 -10.60
CA ILE A 80 1.85 -6.05 -9.64
C ILE A 80 1.93 -6.67 -8.24
N ALA A 81 0.87 -7.33 -7.78
CA ALA A 81 0.84 -8.02 -6.48
C ALA A 81 1.94 -9.10 -6.38
N SER A 82 2.09 -9.90 -7.45
CA SER A 82 3.13 -10.93 -7.52
C SER A 82 4.54 -10.33 -7.48
N GLU A 83 4.79 -9.24 -8.21
CA GLU A 83 6.08 -8.53 -8.19
C GLU A 83 6.38 -7.95 -6.80
N ALA A 84 5.38 -7.33 -6.17
CA ALA A 84 5.51 -6.79 -4.81
C ALA A 84 5.83 -7.89 -3.78
N ALA A 85 5.11 -9.02 -3.86
CA ALA A 85 5.34 -10.18 -2.99
C ALA A 85 6.77 -10.73 -3.12
N LYS A 86 7.29 -10.84 -4.34
CA LYS A 86 8.68 -11.28 -4.59
C LYS A 86 9.70 -10.32 -3.99
N LEU A 87 9.52 -9.02 -4.14
CA LEU A 87 10.41 -8.01 -3.57
C LEU A 87 10.35 -8.02 -2.03
N LEU A 88 9.16 -8.18 -1.44
CA LEU A 88 9.00 -8.34 0.00
C LEU A 88 9.77 -9.57 0.52
N GLN A 89 9.62 -10.72 -0.16
CA GLN A 89 10.35 -11.95 0.20
C GLN A 89 11.87 -11.77 0.08
N ALA A 90 12.34 -11.09 -0.96
CA ALA A 90 13.76 -10.77 -1.13
C ALA A 90 14.31 -9.88 0.00
N LYS A 91 13.45 -9.07 0.62
CA LYS A 91 13.77 -8.24 1.80
C LYS A 91 13.49 -8.96 3.14
N GLY A 92 13.22 -10.27 3.10
CA GLY A 92 13.00 -11.08 4.31
C GLY A 92 11.64 -10.87 4.98
N THR A 93 10.67 -10.31 4.28
CA THR A 93 9.33 -10.00 4.81
C THR A 93 8.25 -10.70 3.98
N ALA A 94 7.25 -11.27 4.64
CA ALA A 94 6.07 -11.79 3.95
C ALA A 94 5.08 -10.65 3.62
N PRO A 95 4.32 -10.76 2.52
CA PRO A 95 3.15 -9.92 2.32
C PRO A 95 2.18 -10.05 3.50
N LYS A 96 1.51 -8.97 3.86
CA LYS A 96 0.44 -9.02 4.86
C LYS A 96 -0.71 -9.87 4.35
N ASP A 97 -1.39 -10.55 5.28
CA ASP A 97 -2.51 -11.44 4.95
C ASP A 97 -3.67 -10.66 4.31
N PRO A 98 -4.10 -11.04 3.10
CA PRO A 98 -5.26 -10.44 2.44
C PRO A 98 -6.55 -10.51 3.27
N SER A 99 -6.68 -11.48 4.18
CA SER A 99 -7.86 -11.61 5.05
C SER A 99 -8.01 -10.44 6.03
N LEU A 100 -6.90 -9.84 6.45
CA LEU A 100 -6.92 -8.60 7.25
C LEU A 100 -7.42 -7.41 6.41
N MET A 101 -7.07 -7.39 5.14
CA MET A 101 -7.49 -6.37 4.17
C MET A 101 -8.97 -6.51 3.81
N ALA A 102 -9.45 -7.75 3.64
CA ALA A 102 -10.86 -8.04 3.39
C ALA A 102 -11.77 -7.52 4.53
N ARG A 103 -11.28 -7.51 5.77
CA ARG A 103 -11.99 -6.94 6.93
C ARG A 103 -12.05 -5.41 6.89
N LEU A 104 -11.00 -4.74 6.41
CA LEU A 104 -10.97 -3.29 6.21
C LEU A 104 -11.74 -2.86 4.96
N SER A 105 -11.84 -3.74 3.96
CA SER A 105 -12.63 -3.52 2.74
C SER A 105 -14.11 -3.88 2.89
N SER A 106 -14.54 -4.43 4.04
CA SER A 106 -15.93 -4.83 4.26
C SER A 106 -16.92 -3.67 4.08
N GLU A 107 -16.51 -2.44 4.36
CA GLU A 107 -17.32 -1.24 4.08
C GLU A 107 -17.41 -0.95 2.57
N VAL A 108 -16.34 -1.14 1.82
CA VAL A 108 -16.33 -0.99 0.35
C VAL A 108 -17.11 -2.11 -0.30
N MET A 109 -16.94 -3.35 0.18
CA MET A 109 -17.65 -4.55 -0.30
C MET A 109 -19.16 -4.50 -0.01
N SER A 110 -19.57 -4.01 1.16
CA SER A 110 -21.00 -3.89 1.49
C SER A 110 -21.70 -2.90 0.55
N THR A 111 -21.01 -1.85 0.12
CA THR A 111 -21.52 -0.87 -0.85
C THR A 111 -21.68 -1.50 -2.25
N MET A 112 -20.79 -2.43 -2.62
CA MET A 112 -20.88 -3.14 -3.90
C MET A 112 -21.98 -4.21 -3.92
N GLN A 113 -22.17 -4.95 -2.84
CA GLN A 113 -23.18 -6.02 -2.74
C GLN A 113 -24.63 -5.48 -2.64
N THR A 114 -24.81 -4.22 -2.23
CA THR A 114 -26.13 -3.60 -2.11
C THR A 114 -26.55 -2.74 -3.32
N LEU A 115 -25.83 -2.88 -4.45
CA LEU A 115 -26.18 -2.14 -5.65
C LEU A 115 -27.54 -2.56 -6.20
N ALA A 116 -28.53 -1.66 -6.07
CA ALA A 116 -29.81 -1.79 -6.72
C ALA A 116 -29.72 -1.61 -8.26
N ASP A 117 -28.64 -0.98 -8.74
CA ASP A 117 -28.34 -0.73 -10.14
C ASP A 117 -26.98 -1.37 -10.50
N SER A 118 -27.02 -2.43 -11.32
CA SER A 118 -25.85 -3.12 -11.87
C SER A 118 -25.60 -2.80 -13.34
N SER A 119 -26.00 -1.61 -13.79
CA SER A 119 -25.73 -1.14 -15.16
C SER A 119 -24.21 -1.03 -15.38
N ASP A 120 -23.79 -1.23 -16.63
CA ASP A 120 -22.37 -1.07 -17.01
C ASP A 120 -21.83 0.33 -16.67
N SER A 121 -22.68 1.37 -16.82
CA SER A 121 -22.33 2.74 -16.41
C SER A 121 -22.07 2.83 -14.89
N LYS A 122 -22.91 2.20 -14.07
CA LYS A 122 -22.70 2.22 -12.62
C LYS A 122 -21.45 1.46 -12.20
N ILE A 123 -21.17 0.33 -12.83
CA ILE A 123 -19.94 -0.45 -12.61
C ILE A 123 -18.72 0.37 -13.01
N ALA A 124 -18.77 1.05 -14.17
CA ALA A 124 -17.66 1.93 -14.61
C ALA A 124 -17.43 3.10 -13.64
N GLU A 125 -18.51 3.76 -13.18
CA GLU A 125 -18.42 4.83 -12.17
C GLU A 125 -17.73 4.37 -10.89
N MET A 126 -18.10 3.20 -10.38
CA MET A 126 -17.52 2.64 -9.15
C MET A 126 -16.05 2.27 -9.33
N THR A 127 -15.72 1.67 -10.47
CA THR A 127 -14.32 1.34 -10.82
C THR A 127 -13.48 2.60 -10.90
N ILE A 128 -13.97 3.68 -11.51
CA ILE A 128 -13.29 4.98 -11.56
C ILE A 128 -13.07 5.55 -10.16
N LYS A 129 -14.09 5.50 -9.30
CA LYS A 129 -13.97 5.97 -7.90
C LYS A 129 -12.90 5.20 -7.13
N GLY A 130 -12.89 3.87 -7.25
CA GLY A 130 -11.88 3.01 -6.62
C GLY A 130 -10.46 3.36 -7.07
N ASN A 131 -10.24 3.44 -8.39
CA ASN A 131 -8.92 3.81 -8.93
C ASN A 131 -8.49 5.22 -8.50
N ASN A 132 -9.38 6.22 -8.47
CA ASN A 132 -9.04 7.57 -8.01
C ASN A 132 -8.64 7.61 -6.53
N MET A 133 -9.21 6.76 -5.68
CA MET A 133 -8.76 6.59 -4.29
C MET A 133 -7.34 6.00 -4.24
N GLY A 134 -7.05 5.00 -5.06
CA GLY A 134 -5.72 4.40 -5.20
C GLY A 134 -4.71 5.42 -5.70
N ILE A 135 -5.02 6.16 -6.77
CA ILE A 135 -4.17 7.23 -7.32
C ILE A 135 -3.80 8.25 -6.24
N THR A 136 -4.79 8.73 -5.47
CA THR A 136 -4.55 9.74 -4.43
C THR A 136 -3.62 9.21 -3.33
N LYS A 137 -3.86 7.96 -2.88
CA LYS A 137 -3.00 7.32 -1.87
C LYS A 137 -1.61 7.01 -2.44
N GLY A 138 -1.53 6.51 -3.68
CA GLY A 138 -0.28 6.20 -4.35
C GLY A 138 0.63 7.41 -4.49
N LEU A 139 0.07 8.56 -4.91
CA LEU A 139 0.80 9.82 -4.98
C LEU A 139 1.37 10.23 -3.62
N LYS A 140 0.57 10.08 -2.55
CA LYS A 140 1.02 10.39 -1.19
C LYS A 140 2.17 9.47 -0.75
N HIS A 141 2.00 8.14 -0.93
CA HIS A 141 3.05 7.18 -0.58
C HIS A 141 4.35 7.41 -1.36
N LEU A 142 4.27 7.73 -2.66
CA LEU A 142 5.43 8.06 -3.48
C LEU A 142 6.10 9.38 -3.06
N HIS A 143 5.32 10.38 -2.63
CA HIS A 143 5.82 11.64 -2.11
C HIS A 143 6.57 11.45 -0.78
N ASP A 144 5.99 10.65 0.13
CA ASP A 144 6.52 10.40 1.47
C ASP A 144 7.66 9.34 1.47
N TYR A 145 7.91 8.69 0.33
CA TYR A 145 8.91 7.63 0.22
C TYR A 145 10.34 8.20 0.20
N GLU A 146 11.08 7.94 1.26
CA GLU A 146 12.49 8.35 1.44
C GLU A 146 13.48 7.19 1.21
N GLY A 147 13.03 6.01 0.79
CA GLY A 147 13.90 4.90 0.39
C GLY A 147 14.64 5.20 -0.91
N ASN A 148 15.66 4.40 -1.18
CA ASN A 148 16.52 4.57 -2.37
C ASN A 148 16.48 3.38 -3.34
N ASP A 149 15.65 2.37 -3.08
CA ASP A 149 15.49 1.20 -3.95
C ASP A 149 14.68 1.56 -5.20
N ARG A 150 15.36 1.58 -6.34
CA ARG A 150 14.75 1.93 -7.63
C ARG A 150 13.67 0.94 -8.06
N GLN A 151 13.81 -0.35 -7.70
CA GLN A 151 12.81 -1.37 -8.07
C GLN A 151 11.51 -1.14 -7.29
N VAL A 152 11.64 -0.82 -6.00
CA VAL A 152 10.48 -0.50 -5.14
C VAL A 152 9.74 0.72 -5.65
N ARG A 153 10.46 1.82 -5.92
CA ARG A 153 9.87 3.03 -6.48
C ARG A 153 9.20 2.79 -7.82
N SER A 154 9.90 2.10 -8.73
CA SER A 154 9.37 1.81 -10.08
C SER A 154 8.10 0.96 -10.04
N LEU A 155 8.00 0.00 -9.10
CA LEU A 155 6.79 -0.80 -8.94
C LEU A 155 5.60 0.02 -8.41
N ALA A 156 5.84 0.95 -7.49
CA ALA A 156 4.80 1.87 -7.00
C ALA A 156 4.34 2.85 -8.09
N GLU A 157 5.27 3.36 -8.92
CA GLU A 157 4.96 4.19 -10.08
C GLU A 157 4.18 3.40 -11.15
N LYS A 158 4.50 2.10 -11.34
CA LYS A 158 3.74 1.20 -12.21
C LYS A 158 2.31 1.03 -11.73
N LEU A 159 2.09 0.78 -10.43
CA LEU A 159 0.74 0.72 -9.85
C LEU A 159 -0.02 2.01 -10.14
N LEU A 160 0.57 3.17 -9.85
CA LEU A 160 -0.05 4.47 -10.07
C LEU A 160 -0.46 4.68 -11.54
N SER A 161 0.44 4.37 -12.49
CA SER A 161 0.15 4.49 -13.92
C SER A 161 -0.92 3.51 -14.39
N THR A 162 -0.95 2.30 -13.82
CA THR A 162 -2.01 1.30 -14.08
C THR A 162 -3.37 1.83 -13.62
N GLU A 163 -3.48 2.37 -12.43
CA GLU A 163 -4.74 2.94 -11.91
C GLU A 163 -5.22 4.13 -12.76
N GLN A 164 -4.31 5.00 -13.22
CA GLN A 164 -4.64 6.09 -14.14
C GLN A 164 -5.16 5.57 -15.48
N ALA A 165 -4.51 4.56 -16.06
CA ALA A 165 -4.95 3.91 -17.29
C ALA A 165 -6.32 3.24 -17.12
N ASN A 166 -6.57 2.61 -15.97
CA ASN A 166 -7.84 1.98 -15.64
C ASN A 166 -8.99 3.00 -15.62
N VAL A 167 -8.77 4.20 -15.07
CA VAL A 167 -9.76 5.30 -15.13
C VAL A 167 -10.09 5.64 -16.59
N GLU A 168 -9.08 5.82 -17.44
CA GLU A 168 -9.30 6.13 -18.85
C GLU A 168 -10.05 5.02 -19.59
N GLN A 169 -9.76 3.75 -19.30
CA GLN A 169 -10.44 2.60 -19.88
C GLN A 169 -11.93 2.54 -19.52
N MET A 170 -12.32 3.07 -18.36
CA MET A 170 -13.70 3.02 -17.87
C MET A 170 -14.57 4.16 -18.42
N LYS A 171 -14.00 5.30 -18.79
CA LYS A 171 -14.75 6.48 -19.29
C LYS A 171 -15.74 6.18 -20.42
N PRO A 172 -15.45 5.33 -21.42
CA PRO A 172 -16.39 5.04 -22.50
C PRO A 172 -17.64 4.27 -22.08
N PHE A 173 -17.71 3.81 -20.82
CA PHE A 173 -18.85 3.06 -20.30
C PHE A 173 -19.76 3.88 -19.36
N LEU A 174 -19.43 5.16 -19.09
CA LEU A 174 -20.22 6.10 -18.28
C LEU A 174 -21.55 6.57 -18.96
#